data_507efd7be0c3c617862c992b3df81b5f
#
_entry.id   507efd7be0c3c617862c992b3df81b5f
#
_cell.length_a   1.000
_cell.length_b   1.000
_cell.length_c   1.000
_cell.angle_alpha   90.00
_cell.angle_beta   90.00
_cell.angle_gamma   90.00
#
_symmetry.space_group_name_H-M   'P 1'
#
loop_
_entity.id
_entity.type
_entity.pdbx_description
1 polymer ?
#
loop_
_entity_poly.entity_id
_entity_poly.type
_entity_poly.pdbx_seq_one_letter_code
_entity_poly.pdbx_strand_id
1 'polypeptide(L)'
;MRPKFELLDKPMLERILEEAFELIEDPGVRVAPYVVDLLRGAGITVKDGVAHIPEPLARRLLDLAPRGFCLYHRSGKPAVRYGGDDVHFDPGSSCLNILDPRTQQPRPAMAADLVRLVQVADMLPQYAAQSTAMVCNDVPQDIGDWYRLLLVLWYSGKPVVTGAFTGASLHTLLELVAIESGGAEALRRQPRAVFDVCPSPPLNWSEFASQNLVDLARAGVPAEIVSMPLAGATAPVTLAGSVVQHAAECISGIVIHQLAQPGAPVVWGGAPAIFDMRTGKTPMGAIETVMLDLAGTQVGKYLGLPTHAYLVAGDGRRIDAQVEMESGISAVLGALAGINMISGAGMLDFLACHSIEKLVIDAEAIASAQRLLEGIQPRSESLALDMFAQTGLRADFLRLKDTRTLFRKEQHFPSAVVDRGLAGTDGSPDVLERARQRVEELLSAYERHALPADREHEMITFAQREGKKAGLEGLPGIRALEYAGDRT
;
A
#
# COMPACT_ATOMS: atom_id res chain seq x y z
N MET A 1 16.42 -3.89 -20.67
CA MET A 1 15.27 -2.94 -20.72
C MET A 1 14.19 -3.53 -19.83
N ARG A 2 13.68 -2.73 -18.87
CA ARG A 2 12.56 -3.17 -18.00
C ARG A 2 11.26 -3.16 -18.82
N PRO A 3 10.42 -4.21 -18.76
CA PRO A 3 9.10 -4.20 -19.38
C PRO A 3 8.23 -3.10 -18.74
N LYS A 4 7.43 -2.41 -19.56
CA LYS A 4 6.50 -1.36 -19.13
C LYS A 4 5.15 -1.55 -19.79
N PHE A 5 4.11 -1.11 -19.08
CA PHE A 5 2.75 -1.07 -19.59
C PHE A 5 2.19 0.35 -19.45
N GLU A 6 1.64 0.90 -20.50
CA GLU A 6 1.04 2.23 -20.58
C GLU A 6 -0.32 2.13 -21.25
N LEU A 7 -1.35 2.71 -20.65
CA LEU A 7 -2.72 2.76 -21.16
C LEU A 7 -3.02 4.02 -21.96
N LEU A 8 -2.39 5.13 -21.59
CA LEU A 8 -2.67 6.45 -22.13
C LEU A 8 -1.51 6.90 -23.00
N ASP A 9 -1.81 7.44 -24.16
CA ASP A 9 -0.83 8.15 -24.96
C ASP A 9 -0.60 9.58 -24.41
N LYS A 10 0.47 10.22 -24.88
CA LYS A 10 0.83 11.56 -24.42
C LYS A 10 -0.28 12.61 -24.64
N PRO A 11 -0.95 12.68 -25.81
CA PRO A 11 -2.08 13.62 -26.01
C PRO A 11 -3.20 13.43 -25.00
N MET A 12 -3.55 12.19 -24.65
CA MET A 12 -4.58 11.90 -23.67
C MET A 12 -4.16 12.32 -22.26
N LEU A 13 -2.89 12.06 -21.87
CA LEU A 13 -2.34 12.53 -20.58
C LEU A 13 -2.39 14.05 -20.45
N GLU A 14 -1.98 14.77 -21.49
CA GLU A 14 -2.01 16.24 -21.53
C GLU A 14 -3.44 16.77 -21.40
N ARG A 15 -4.38 16.19 -22.12
CA ARG A 15 -5.81 16.55 -22.04
C ARG A 15 -6.42 16.26 -20.67
N ILE A 16 -6.11 15.11 -20.06
CA ILE A 16 -6.58 14.80 -18.69
C ILE A 16 -6.07 15.85 -17.70
N LEU A 17 -4.82 16.26 -17.82
CA LEU A 17 -4.25 17.28 -16.93
C LEU A 17 -4.85 18.65 -17.17
N GLU A 18 -5.07 19.07 -18.43
CA GLU A 18 -5.74 20.32 -18.77
C GLU A 18 -7.12 20.38 -18.13
N GLU A 19 -7.97 19.38 -18.34
CA GLU A 19 -9.30 19.30 -17.74
C GLU A 19 -9.26 19.22 -16.20
N ALA A 20 -8.26 18.54 -15.61
CA ALA A 20 -8.09 18.48 -14.16
C ALA A 20 -7.71 19.84 -13.56
N PHE A 21 -6.85 20.63 -14.21
CA PHE A 21 -6.55 22.01 -13.80
C PHE A 21 -7.76 22.93 -13.95
N GLU A 22 -8.52 22.80 -15.04
CA GLU A 22 -9.78 23.56 -15.20
C GLU A 22 -10.75 23.23 -14.06
N LEU A 23 -10.93 21.95 -13.70
CA LEU A 23 -11.85 21.54 -12.63
C LEU A 23 -11.48 22.12 -11.25
N ILE A 24 -10.21 22.23 -10.90
CA ILE A 24 -9.80 22.80 -9.62
C ILE A 24 -9.88 24.34 -9.60
N GLU A 25 -9.94 24.98 -10.76
CA GLU A 25 -10.17 26.43 -10.90
C GLU A 25 -11.66 26.75 -10.99
N ASP A 26 -12.42 26.06 -11.84
CA ASP A 26 -13.87 26.20 -12.00
C ASP A 26 -14.52 24.84 -12.34
N PRO A 27 -15.41 24.29 -11.53
CA PRO A 27 -16.12 24.86 -10.38
C PRO A 27 -15.30 25.04 -9.10
N GLY A 28 -14.06 24.54 -9.03
CA GLY A 28 -13.22 24.61 -7.86
C GLY A 28 -13.36 23.40 -6.93
N VAL A 29 -12.71 23.47 -5.78
CA VAL A 29 -12.61 22.38 -4.81
C VAL A 29 -13.20 22.80 -3.48
N ARG A 30 -14.12 22.03 -2.94
CA ARG A 30 -14.67 22.26 -1.60
C ARG A 30 -13.61 22.01 -0.55
N VAL A 31 -13.47 22.94 0.39
CA VAL A 31 -12.44 22.87 1.44
C VAL A 31 -13.03 23.21 2.80
N ALA A 32 -12.47 22.58 3.83
CA ALA A 32 -12.84 22.84 5.21
C ALA A 32 -12.27 24.19 5.72
N PRO A 33 -12.88 24.79 6.75
CA PRO A 33 -12.42 26.05 7.36
C PRO A 33 -10.94 26.04 7.76
N TYR A 34 -10.43 24.89 8.20
CA TYR A 34 -9.05 24.68 8.67
C TYR A 34 -7.96 25.16 7.67
N VAL A 35 -8.21 25.02 6.38
CA VAL A 35 -7.21 25.37 5.33
C VAL A 35 -7.51 26.70 4.62
N VAL A 36 -8.62 27.37 4.93
CA VAL A 36 -9.04 28.58 4.22
C VAL A 36 -8.01 29.70 4.33
N ASP A 37 -7.47 29.96 5.51
CA ASP A 37 -6.47 31.02 5.70
C ASP A 37 -5.14 30.68 5.00
N LEU A 38 -4.75 29.40 4.99
CA LEU A 38 -3.58 28.92 4.25
C LEU A 38 -3.74 29.19 2.74
N LEU A 39 -4.89 28.85 2.17
CA LEU A 39 -5.19 29.04 0.75
C LEU A 39 -5.28 30.52 0.38
N ARG A 40 -5.98 31.34 1.18
CA ARG A 40 -6.09 32.78 0.95
C ARG A 40 -4.73 33.49 1.07
N GLY A 41 -3.89 33.05 2.02
CA GLY A 41 -2.53 33.56 2.18
C GLY A 41 -1.65 33.33 0.95
N ALA A 42 -1.94 32.30 0.15
CA ALA A 42 -1.29 32.01 -1.12
C ALA A 42 -1.93 32.72 -2.35
N GLY A 43 -2.98 33.53 -2.12
CA GLY A 43 -3.69 34.23 -3.19
C GLY A 43 -4.80 33.40 -3.86
N ILE A 44 -5.19 32.27 -3.28
CA ILE A 44 -6.32 31.45 -3.78
C ILE A 44 -7.64 32.07 -3.31
N THR A 45 -8.56 32.29 -4.24
CA THR A 45 -9.91 32.75 -3.92
C THR A 45 -10.69 31.62 -3.25
N VAL A 46 -11.20 31.87 -2.04
CA VAL A 46 -12.10 30.91 -1.36
C VAL A 46 -13.43 31.63 -1.09
N LYS A 47 -14.47 31.15 -1.76
CA LYS A 47 -15.83 31.68 -1.66
C LYS A 47 -16.80 30.57 -1.30
N ASP A 48 -17.63 30.76 -0.28
CA ASP A 48 -18.65 29.79 0.17
C ASP A 48 -18.09 28.37 0.44
N GLY A 49 -16.84 28.29 0.93
CA GLY A 49 -16.16 27.00 1.19
C GLY A 49 -15.60 26.32 -0.07
N VAL A 50 -15.59 27.02 -1.21
CA VAL A 50 -14.99 26.50 -2.46
C VAL A 50 -13.74 27.30 -2.78
N ALA A 51 -12.62 26.61 -2.93
CA ALA A 51 -11.34 27.15 -3.35
C ALA A 51 -11.21 27.06 -4.88
N HIS A 52 -10.88 28.17 -5.53
CA HIS A 52 -10.62 28.30 -6.95
C HIS A 52 -9.10 28.37 -7.14
N ILE A 53 -8.47 27.24 -7.49
CA ILE A 53 -7.01 27.09 -7.52
C ILE A 53 -6.49 27.39 -8.92
N PRO A 54 -5.77 28.50 -9.16
CA PRO A 54 -5.26 28.84 -10.48
C PRO A 54 -4.19 27.82 -10.94
N GLU A 55 -4.29 27.35 -12.18
CA GLU A 55 -3.33 26.40 -12.78
C GLU A 55 -1.86 26.82 -12.60
N PRO A 56 -1.43 28.10 -12.87
CA PRO A 56 -0.02 28.46 -12.70
C PRO A 56 0.50 28.29 -11.28
N LEU A 57 -0.37 28.48 -10.27
CA LEU A 57 -0.01 28.25 -8.86
C LEU A 57 0.08 26.76 -8.57
N ALA A 58 -0.91 25.98 -9.02
CA ALA A 58 -0.92 24.53 -8.82
C ALA A 58 0.34 23.88 -9.43
N ARG A 59 0.72 24.24 -10.65
CA ARG A 59 1.95 23.74 -11.29
C ARG A 59 3.20 24.07 -10.48
N ARG A 60 3.34 25.32 -10.01
CA ARG A 60 4.50 25.68 -9.16
C ARG A 60 4.58 24.86 -7.87
N LEU A 61 3.43 24.57 -7.25
CA LEU A 61 3.39 23.78 -6.02
C LEU A 61 3.66 22.29 -6.30
N LEU A 62 3.17 21.74 -7.40
CA LEU A 62 3.52 20.38 -7.85
C LEU A 62 5.04 20.24 -8.10
N ASP A 63 5.69 21.28 -8.60
CA ASP A 63 7.15 21.27 -8.83
C ASP A 63 7.96 21.27 -7.53
N LEU A 64 7.40 21.68 -6.40
CA LEU A 64 8.04 21.64 -5.09
C LEU A 64 8.02 20.23 -4.49
N ALA A 65 7.06 19.39 -4.88
CA ALA A 65 6.94 18.03 -4.36
C ALA A 65 8.16 17.17 -4.73
N PRO A 66 8.79 16.47 -3.78
CA PRO A 66 9.94 15.62 -4.06
C PRO A 66 9.60 14.54 -5.08
N ARG A 67 10.48 14.30 -6.05
CA ARG A 67 10.34 13.26 -7.08
C ARG A 67 10.63 11.85 -6.55
N GLY A 68 10.98 11.73 -5.29
CA GLY A 68 11.19 10.47 -4.60
C GLY A 68 11.71 10.65 -3.19
N PHE A 69 11.49 9.64 -2.37
CA PHE A 69 11.97 9.51 -1.01
C PHE A 69 12.09 8.01 -0.64
N CYS A 70 12.64 7.71 0.53
CA CYS A 70 12.70 6.34 1.05
C CYS A 70 11.92 6.21 2.35
N LEU A 71 11.29 5.05 2.55
CA LEU A 71 10.94 4.56 3.87
C LEU A 71 12.02 3.58 4.35
N TYR A 72 12.27 3.57 5.64
CA TYR A 72 13.38 2.83 6.22
C TYR A 72 12.88 1.67 7.09
N HIS A 73 13.62 0.57 7.05
CA HIS A 73 13.50 -0.49 8.04
C HIS A 73 14.00 0.01 9.41
N ARG A 74 13.52 -0.56 10.52
CA ARG A 74 13.96 -0.24 11.91
C ARG A 74 15.48 -0.23 12.08
N SER A 75 16.19 -1.06 11.31
CA SER A 75 17.66 -1.09 11.31
C SER A 75 18.33 0.11 10.65
N GLY A 76 17.57 1.09 10.14
CA GLY A 76 18.06 2.25 9.41
C GLY A 76 18.42 1.97 7.95
N LYS A 77 18.17 0.77 7.42
CA LYS A 77 18.37 0.43 6.01
C LYS A 77 17.16 0.92 5.19
N PRO A 78 17.37 1.50 3.99
CA PRO A 78 16.28 1.77 3.05
C PRO A 78 15.53 0.47 2.74
N ALA A 79 14.20 0.50 2.82
CA ALA A 79 13.33 -0.65 2.57
C ALA A 79 12.42 -0.41 1.37
N VAL A 80 11.82 0.78 1.27
CA VAL A 80 10.94 1.17 0.17
C VAL A 80 11.48 2.45 -0.43
N ARG A 81 11.62 2.48 -1.74
CA ARG A 81 11.93 3.70 -2.49
C ARG A 81 10.72 4.10 -3.30
N TYR A 82 10.11 5.19 -2.93
CA TYR A 82 9.12 5.87 -3.75
C TYR A 82 9.82 6.75 -4.78
N GLY A 83 9.49 6.57 -6.05
CA GLY A 83 10.02 7.36 -7.16
C GLY A 83 10.52 6.51 -8.34
N GLY A 84 10.61 7.11 -9.50
CA GLY A 84 10.97 6.41 -10.73
C GLY A 84 10.07 5.20 -10.99
N ASP A 85 10.66 4.08 -11.38
CA ASP A 85 9.94 2.84 -11.69
C ASP A 85 10.17 1.75 -10.61
N ASP A 86 10.61 2.10 -9.40
CA ASP A 86 10.72 1.14 -8.31
C ASP A 86 9.32 0.65 -7.91
N VAL A 87 9.18 -0.64 -7.68
CA VAL A 87 7.89 -1.28 -7.36
C VAL A 87 8.01 -2.07 -6.08
N HIS A 88 7.10 -1.80 -5.16
CA HIS A 88 6.99 -2.47 -3.88
C HIS A 88 5.55 -2.86 -3.62
N PHE A 89 5.36 -3.79 -2.69
CA PHE A 89 4.05 -4.29 -2.29
C PHE A 89 3.95 -4.30 -0.77
N ASP A 90 2.72 -4.11 -0.28
CA ASP A 90 2.35 -4.28 1.11
C ASP A 90 0.98 -4.96 1.24
N PRO A 91 0.60 -5.49 2.42
CA PRO A 91 -0.73 -6.02 2.66
C PRO A 91 -1.79 -4.94 2.52
N GLY A 92 -3.00 -5.32 2.09
CA GLY A 92 -4.15 -4.41 2.10
C GLY A 92 -4.49 -3.90 3.49
N SER A 93 -5.18 -2.76 3.58
CA SER A 93 -5.36 -1.98 4.81
C SER A 93 -6.83 -1.91 5.26
N SER A 94 -7.02 -1.87 6.59
CA SER A 94 -8.26 -1.49 7.25
C SER A 94 -9.48 -2.40 7.04
N CYS A 95 -9.29 -3.70 6.82
CA CYS A 95 -10.39 -4.66 6.80
C CYS A 95 -11.12 -4.75 8.14
N LEU A 96 -12.44 -4.90 8.08
CA LEU A 96 -13.28 -5.14 9.26
C LEU A 96 -13.30 -6.61 9.68
N ASN A 97 -13.13 -7.50 8.70
CA ASN A 97 -13.26 -8.95 8.87
C ASN A 97 -11.98 -9.69 8.47
N ILE A 98 -11.85 -10.90 9.00
CA ILE A 98 -10.88 -11.89 8.55
C ILE A 98 -11.62 -13.15 8.11
N LEU A 99 -11.14 -13.80 7.07
CA LEU A 99 -11.64 -15.11 6.67
C LEU A 99 -11.12 -16.15 7.66
N ASP A 100 -12.01 -16.80 8.36
CA ASP A 100 -11.64 -17.88 9.29
C ASP A 100 -11.03 -19.05 8.52
N PRO A 101 -9.80 -19.51 8.86
CA PRO A 101 -9.09 -20.50 8.07
C PRO A 101 -9.76 -21.88 8.07
N ARG A 102 -10.58 -22.21 9.08
CA ARG A 102 -11.24 -23.52 9.17
C ARG A 102 -12.60 -23.52 8.50
N THR A 103 -13.41 -22.51 8.78
CA THR A 103 -14.80 -22.44 8.31
C THR A 103 -14.91 -21.80 6.93
N GLN A 104 -13.90 -21.05 6.49
CA GLN A 104 -13.92 -20.23 5.28
C GLN A 104 -15.10 -19.24 5.27
N GLN A 105 -15.45 -18.71 6.46
CA GLN A 105 -16.46 -17.69 6.64
C GLN A 105 -15.83 -16.42 7.21
N PRO A 106 -16.25 -15.23 6.76
CA PRO A 106 -15.83 -13.97 7.35
C PRO A 106 -16.30 -13.87 8.81
N ARG A 107 -15.41 -13.40 9.68
CA ARG A 107 -15.73 -12.99 11.04
C ARG A 107 -15.01 -11.68 11.39
N PRO A 108 -15.49 -10.94 12.40
CA PRO A 108 -14.76 -9.76 12.88
C PRO A 108 -13.30 -10.08 13.20
N ALA A 109 -12.40 -9.22 12.74
CA ALA A 109 -10.97 -9.35 13.01
C ALA A 109 -10.65 -8.93 14.45
N MET A 110 -9.71 -9.63 15.07
CA MET A 110 -9.26 -9.41 16.44
C MET A 110 -7.77 -9.03 16.45
N ALA A 111 -7.28 -8.47 17.53
CA ALA A 111 -5.86 -8.13 17.70
C ALA A 111 -4.91 -9.32 17.41
N ALA A 112 -5.29 -10.52 17.86
CA ALA A 112 -4.52 -11.73 17.59
C ALA A 112 -4.40 -12.07 16.10
N ASP A 113 -5.44 -11.77 15.30
CA ASP A 113 -5.40 -11.98 13.85
C ASP A 113 -4.43 -11.00 13.19
N LEU A 114 -4.46 -9.74 13.60
CA LEU A 114 -3.52 -8.73 13.10
C LEU A 114 -2.08 -9.10 13.45
N VAL A 115 -1.82 -9.56 14.67
CA VAL A 115 -0.48 -10.01 15.07
C VAL A 115 0.02 -11.15 14.18
N ARG A 116 -0.81 -12.16 13.93
CA ARG A 116 -0.45 -13.28 13.03
C ARG A 116 -0.19 -12.80 11.61
N LEU A 117 -1.01 -11.89 11.07
CA LEU A 117 -0.81 -11.30 9.75
C LEU A 117 0.52 -10.56 9.67
N VAL A 118 0.80 -9.69 10.64
CA VAL A 118 2.04 -8.90 10.70
C VAL A 118 3.27 -9.82 10.74
N GLN A 119 3.23 -10.88 11.54
CA GLN A 119 4.31 -11.86 11.63
C GLN A 119 4.54 -12.58 10.30
N VAL A 120 3.47 -13.01 9.63
CA VAL A 120 3.58 -13.66 8.31
C VAL A 120 4.11 -12.69 7.25
N ALA A 121 3.57 -11.47 7.19
CA ALA A 121 4.01 -10.45 6.23
C ALA A 121 5.47 -10.02 6.48
N ASP A 122 5.92 -10.02 7.75
CA ASP A 122 7.31 -9.72 8.09
C ASP A 122 8.29 -10.77 7.52
N MET A 123 7.90 -12.04 7.56
CA MET A 123 8.68 -13.18 7.05
C MET A 123 8.67 -13.30 5.51
N LEU A 124 7.78 -12.60 4.81
CA LEU A 124 7.66 -12.66 3.36
C LEU A 124 8.42 -11.49 2.70
N PRO A 125 9.53 -11.76 1.97
CA PRO A 125 10.33 -10.71 1.34
C PRO A 125 9.61 -9.96 0.21
N GLN A 126 8.53 -10.50 -0.31
CA GLN A 126 7.70 -9.87 -1.34
C GLN A 126 7.03 -8.60 -0.84
N TYR A 127 6.72 -8.52 0.45
CA TYR A 127 6.18 -7.32 1.10
C TYR A 127 7.32 -6.47 1.64
N ALA A 128 7.51 -5.29 1.05
CA ALA A 128 8.56 -4.36 1.46
C ALA A 128 8.16 -3.48 2.65
N ALA A 129 6.86 -3.35 2.88
CA ALA A 129 6.25 -2.63 3.98
C ALA A 129 5.16 -3.48 4.66
N GLN A 130 4.74 -3.07 5.83
CA GLN A 130 3.54 -3.51 6.52
C GLN A 130 2.39 -2.55 6.24
N SER A 131 1.16 -2.97 6.56
CA SER A 131 0.03 -2.06 6.70
C SER A 131 -0.68 -2.28 8.04
N THR A 132 -1.51 -1.32 8.44
CA THR A 132 -2.47 -1.50 9.53
C THR A 132 -3.69 -2.27 9.01
N ALA A 133 -3.46 -3.54 8.65
CA ALA A 133 -4.30 -4.36 7.77
C ALA A 133 -5.73 -4.58 8.25
N MET A 134 -5.97 -4.59 9.55
CA MET A 134 -7.27 -4.93 10.13
C MET A 134 -7.67 -3.98 11.24
N VAL A 135 -8.98 -3.76 11.38
CA VAL A 135 -9.58 -3.13 12.57
C VAL A 135 -9.78 -4.20 13.64
N CYS A 136 -9.19 -3.99 14.81
CA CYS A 136 -9.29 -4.90 15.94
C CYS A 136 -10.63 -4.69 16.66
N ASN A 137 -11.56 -5.64 16.56
CA ASN A 137 -12.89 -5.52 17.14
C ASN A 137 -12.95 -5.85 18.65
N ASP A 138 -11.83 -6.27 19.24
CA ASP A 138 -11.68 -6.58 20.67
C ASP A 138 -11.12 -5.40 21.48
N VAL A 139 -11.00 -4.21 20.86
CA VAL A 139 -10.64 -2.96 21.54
C VAL A 139 -11.65 -1.86 21.21
N PRO A 140 -11.81 -0.83 22.07
CA PRO A 140 -12.65 0.33 21.79
C PRO A 140 -12.26 1.03 20.49
N GLN A 141 -13.26 1.50 19.74
CA GLN A 141 -13.06 2.10 18.41
C GLN A 141 -12.18 3.36 18.46
N ASP A 142 -12.28 4.16 19.50
CA ASP A 142 -11.54 5.41 19.68
C ASP A 142 -10.03 5.22 19.90
N ILE A 143 -9.60 4.02 20.26
CA ILE A 143 -8.17 3.69 20.34
C ILE A 143 -7.67 2.84 19.15
N GLY A 144 -8.58 2.38 18.30
CA GLY A 144 -8.30 1.41 17.24
C GLY A 144 -7.15 1.81 16.34
N ASP A 145 -6.99 3.10 16.01
CA ASP A 145 -5.95 3.57 15.09
C ASP A 145 -4.55 3.39 15.65
N TRP A 146 -4.28 3.95 16.82
CA TRP A 146 -2.94 3.84 17.42
C TRP A 146 -2.65 2.42 17.91
N TYR A 147 -3.68 1.69 18.33
CA TYR A 147 -3.52 0.33 18.84
C TYR A 147 -3.06 -0.65 17.75
N ARG A 148 -3.71 -0.63 16.57
CA ARG A 148 -3.25 -1.47 15.45
C ARG A 148 -1.87 -1.06 14.92
N LEU A 149 -1.55 0.25 14.92
CA LEU A 149 -0.20 0.71 14.58
C LEU A 149 0.83 0.24 15.60
N LEU A 150 0.51 0.27 16.88
CA LEU A 150 1.36 -0.28 17.96
C LEU A 150 1.69 -1.75 17.70
N LEU A 151 0.68 -2.58 17.36
CA LEU A 151 0.89 -4.00 17.07
C LEU A 151 1.82 -4.19 15.86
N VAL A 152 1.62 -3.43 14.79
CA VAL A 152 2.48 -3.49 13.60
C VAL A 152 3.92 -3.12 13.95
N LEU A 153 4.12 -1.99 14.62
CA LEU A 153 5.45 -1.53 15.04
C LEU A 153 6.10 -2.45 16.08
N TRP A 154 5.31 -3.15 16.89
CA TRP A 154 5.84 -4.08 17.87
C TRP A 154 6.38 -5.36 17.25
N TYR A 155 5.65 -5.91 16.29
CA TYR A 155 5.94 -7.21 15.70
C TYR A 155 6.70 -7.15 14.38
N SER A 156 6.93 -5.99 13.76
CA SER A 156 7.67 -5.89 12.51
C SER A 156 8.75 -4.81 12.54
N GLY A 157 9.85 -5.07 11.84
CA GLY A 157 10.89 -4.11 11.55
C GLY A 157 10.70 -3.33 10.26
N LYS A 158 9.75 -3.73 9.41
CA LYS A 158 9.45 -3.07 8.13
C LYS A 158 8.80 -1.70 8.34
N PRO A 159 8.91 -0.75 7.38
CA PRO A 159 8.12 0.47 7.40
C PRO A 159 6.63 0.15 7.26
N VAL A 160 5.76 1.11 7.53
CA VAL A 160 4.31 0.89 7.54
C VAL A 160 3.57 1.89 6.67
N VAL A 161 2.60 1.40 5.89
CA VAL A 161 1.53 2.18 5.25
C VAL A 161 0.36 2.20 6.21
N THR A 162 -0.12 3.38 6.60
CA THR A 162 -1.18 3.52 7.61
C THR A 162 -2.01 4.77 7.36
N GLY A 163 -3.09 4.94 8.12
CA GLY A 163 -3.94 6.12 8.06
C GLY A 163 -4.54 6.41 9.42
N ALA A 164 -4.94 7.67 9.64
CA ALA A 164 -5.74 8.08 10.77
C ALA A 164 -7.21 8.08 10.35
N PHE A 165 -8.12 7.61 11.21
CA PHE A 165 -9.55 7.55 10.92
C PHE A 165 -10.40 8.48 11.81
N THR A 166 -9.75 9.13 12.78
CA THR A 166 -10.39 10.16 13.62
C THR A 166 -9.54 11.42 13.67
N GLY A 167 -10.16 12.60 13.82
CA GLY A 167 -9.45 13.88 13.83
C GLY A 167 -8.44 14.06 14.97
N ALA A 168 -8.57 13.27 16.05
CA ALA A 168 -7.64 13.32 17.20
C ALA A 168 -6.51 12.28 17.07
N SER A 169 -6.61 11.29 16.17
CA SER A 169 -5.70 10.14 16.17
C SER A 169 -4.34 10.42 15.53
N LEU A 170 -4.25 11.33 14.54
CA LEU A 170 -2.98 11.56 13.83
C LEU A 170 -1.82 11.96 14.77
N HIS A 171 -2.04 12.87 15.72
CA HIS A 171 -0.98 13.28 16.65
C HIS A 171 -0.49 12.11 17.52
N THR A 172 -1.42 11.26 17.97
CA THR A 172 -1.11 10.06 18.75
C THR A 172 -0.34 9.03 17.93
N LEU A 173 -0.70 8.87 16.64
CA LEU A 173 0.03 8.01 15.70
C LEU A 173 1.43 8.53 15.42
N LEU A 174 1.59 9.84 15.19
CA LEU A 174 2.89 10.48 14.96
C LEU A 174 3.80 10.37 16.20
N GLU A 175 3.24 10.55 17.41
CA GLU A 175 3.99 10.34 18.66
C GLU A 175 4.50 8.90 18.75
N LEU A 176 3.66 7.91 18.47
CA LEU A 176 4.04 6.49 18.53
C LEU A 176 5.16 6.14 17.52
N VAL A 177 5.02 6.60 16.26
CA VAL A 177 6.06 6.37 15.24
C VAL A 177 7.34 7.12 15.59
N ALA A 178 7.24 8.32 16.17
CA ALA A 178 8.41 9.07 16.62
C ALA A 178 9.15 8.35 17.78
N ILE A 179 8.44 7.79 18.74
CA ILE A 179 9.03 6.97 19.81
C ILE A 179 9.79 5.79 19.21
N GLU A 180 9.16 5.03 18.29
CA GLU A 180 9.77 3.88 17.62
C GLU A 180 11.02 4.29 16.81
N SER A 181 11.01 5.47 16.20
CA SER A 181 12.11 6.01 15.38
C SER A 181 13.26 6.60 16.21
N GLY A 182 13.04 6.89 17.50
CA GLY A 182 14.01 7.58 18.37
C GLY A 182 13.89 9.11 18.32
N GLY A 183 12.68 9.61 18.12
CA GLY A 183 12.31 11.01 18.15
C GLY A 183 11.82 11.56 16.80
N ALA A 184 11.11 12.69 16.86
CA ALA A 184 10.50 13.32 15.68
C ALA A 184 11.54 13.70 14.61
N GLU A 185 12.72 14.15 15.00
CA GLU A 185 13.79 14.51 14.05
C GLU A 185 14.40 13.27 13.37
N ALA A 186 14.50 12.13 14.07
CA ALA A 186 14.92 10.87 13.48
C ALA A 186 13.87 10.36 12.46
N LEU A 187 12.58 10.44 12.81
CA LEU A 187 11.47 10.12 11.94
C LEU A 187 11.49 10.97 10.65
N ARG A 188 11.72 12.28 10.76
CA ARG A 188 11.82 13.19 9.61
C ARG A 188 12.96 12.82 8.67
N ARG A 189 14.12 12.45 9.20
CA ARG A 189 15.30 12.06 8.39
C ARG A 189 15.18 10.68 7.78
N GLN A 190 14.56 9.74 8.50
CA GLN A 190 14.39 8.35 8.10
C GLN A 190 12.93 7.93 8.34
N PRO A 191 12.00 8.35 7.46
CA PRO A 191 10.59 8.03 7.63
C PRO A 191 10.36 6.52 7.75
N ARG A 192 9.58 6.15 8.77
CA ARG A 192 9.18 4.78 9.07
C ARG A 192 7.76 4.46 8.60
N ALA A 193 7.01 5.51 8.27
CA ALA A 193 5.61 5.39 7.87
C ALA A 193 5.29 6.36 6.73
N VAL A 194 4.29 6.00 5.94
CA VAL A 194 3.52 6.88 5.06
C VAL A 194 2.06 6.84 5.51
N PHE A 195 1.39 7.98 5.47
CA PHE A 195 0.03 8.10 5.95
C PHE A 195 -0.95 8.40 4.83
N ASP A 196 -1.95 7.53 4.69
CA ASP A 196 -3.07 7.70 3.75
C ASP A 196 -3.95 8.87 4.16
N VAL A 197 -4.26 9.73 3.21
CA VAL A 197 -5.19 10.85 3.37
C VAL A 197 -6.15 10.89 2.20
N CYS A 198 -7.44 10.69 2.50
CA CYS A 198 -8.47 10.55 1.47
C CYS A 198 -9.29 11.83 1.31
N PRO A 199 -9.38 12.41 0.11
CA PRO A 199 -10.47 13.34 -0.20
C PRO A 199 -11.82 12.62 -0.20
N SER A 200 -12.90 13.38 -0.11
CA SER A 200 -14.26 12.84 -0.23
C SER A 200 -14.78 13.18 -1.64
N PRO A 201 -14.80 12.24 -2.60
CA PRO A 201 -15.26 12.49 -3.95
C PRO A 201 -16.74 12.96 -4.00
N PRO A 202 -17.11 13.91 -4.87
CA PRO A 202 -16.22 14.64 -5.77
C PRO A 202 -15.61 15.91 -5.15
N LEU A 203 -14.31 16.12 -5.39
CA LEU A 203 -13.57 17.37 -5.18
C LEU A 203 -13.81 18.03 -3.81
N ASN A 204 -13.71 17.26 -2.71
CA ASN A 204 -13.99 17.75 -1.37
C ASN A 204 -12.94 17.31 -0.36
N TRP A 205 -12.34 18.28 0.32
CA TRP A 205 -11.41 18.07 1.45
C TRP A 205 -12.13 18.36 2.76
N SER A 206 -12.51 17.31 3.49
CA SER A 206 -13.12 17.41 4.81
C SER A 206 -12.17 18.06 5.83
N GLU A 207 -12.71 18.50 6.97
CA GLU A 207 -11.91 19.08 8.07
C GLU A 207 -10.78 18.13 8.47
N PHE A 208 -11.13 16.87 8.70
CA PHE A 208 -10.23 15.81 9.08
C PHE A 208 -9.11 15.56 8.03
N ALA A 209 -9.45 15.38 6.76
CA ALA A 209 -8.48 15.14 5.69
C ALA A 209 -7.57 16.35 5.48
N SER A 210 -8.12 17.56 5.53
CA SER A 210 -7.37 18.81 5.42
C SER A 210 -6.35 18.96 6.54
N GLN A 211 -6.77 18.68 7.78
CA GLN A 211 -5.89 18.73 8.96
C GLN A 211 -4.75 17.72 8.83
N ASN A 212 -5.06 16.48 8.47
CA ASN A 212 -4.04 15.45 8.31
C ASN A 212 -3.00 15.81 7.26
N LEU A 213 -3.41 16.33 6.09
CA LEU A 213 -2.46 16.77 5.06
C LEU A 213 -1.52 17.85 5.57
N VAL A 214 -2.04 18.86 6.26
CA VAL A 214 -1.25 19.99 6.78
C VAL A 214 -0.30 19.53 7.88
N ASP A 215 -0.77 18.71 8.81
CA ASP A 215 0.02 18.28 9.96
C ASP A 215 1.13 17.31 9.57
N LEU A 216 0.87 16.39 8.61
CA LEU A 216 1.89 15.51 8.03
C LEU A 216 2.97 16.31 7.29
N ALA A 217 2.57 17.29 6.48
CA ALA A 217 3.51 18.16 5.77
C ALA A 217 4.45 18.89 6.76
N ARG A 218 3.89 19.50 7.81
CA ARG A 218 4.64 20.22 8.85
C ARG A 218 5.55 19.29 9.66
N ALA A 219 5.09 18.08 9.93
CA ALA A 219 5.89 17.05 10.59
C ALA A 219 7.03 16.54 9.70
N GLY A 220 6.96 16.74 8.38
CA GLY A 220 7.90 16.19 7.40
C GLY A 220 7.77 14.67 7.26
N VAL A 221 6.59 14.13 7.57
CA VAL A 221 6.25 12.72 7.42
C VAL A 221 5.47 12.54 6.12
N PRO A 222 5.81 11.53 5.27
CA PRO A 222 5.15 11.33 4.00
C PRO A 222 3.63 11.18 4.11
N ALA A 223 2.90 11.95 3.31
CA ALA A 223 1.46 11.80 3.10
C ALA A 223 1.21 11.11 1.76
N GLU A 224 0.24 10.21 1.73
CA GLU A 224 -0.22 9.55 0.53
C GLU A 224 -1.67 9.96 0.26
N ILE A 225 -1.89 10.60 -0.88
CA ILE A 225 -3.24 11.02 -1.26
C ILE A 225 -3.93 9.81 -1.88
N VAL A 226 -5.01 9.35 -1.24
CA VAL A 226 -5.79 8.22 -1.73
C VAL A 226 -7.15 8.71 -2.23
N SER A 227 -7.18 9.20 -3.48
CA SER A 227 -8.40 9.61 -4.16
C SER A 227 -9.18 8.38 -4.63
N MET A 228 -10.46 8.29 -4.28
CA MET A 228 -11.31 7.12 -4.52
C MET A 228 -12.61 7.50 -5.25
N PRO A 229 -12.57 8.10 -6.43
CA PRO A 229 -13.78 8.39 -7.20
C PRO A 229 -14.39 7.08 -7.74
N LEU A 230 -15.72 6.95 -7.63
CA LEU A 230 -16.47 5.79 -8.12
C LEU A 230 -17.17 6.15 -9.44
N ALA A 231 -16.68 5.61 -10.55
CA ALA A 231 -17.22 5.85 -11.88
C ALA A 231 -18.70 5.44 -11.97
N GLY A 232 -19.56 6.44 -12.24
CA GLY A 232 -21.01 6.27 -12.29
C GLY A 232 -21.74 6.57 -10.98
N ALA A 233 -21.02 6.81 -9.86
CA ALA A 233 -21.62 7.18 -8.57
C ALA A 233 -21.10 8.53 -8.06
N THR A 234 -19.83 8.60 -7.67
CA THR A 234 -19.18 9.82 -7.16
C THR A 234 -18.20 10.44 -8.15
N ALA A 235 -18.16 9.90 -9.35
CA ALA A 235 -17.36 10.39 -10.48
C ALA A 235 -18.13 10.21 -11.81
N PRO A 236 -17.70 10.89 -12.89
CA PRO A 236 -18.24 10.64 -14.22
C PRO A 236 -18.20 9.15 -14.58
N VAL A 237 -19.23 8.66 -15.27
CA VAL A 237 -19.32 7.23 -15.66
C VAL A 237 -18.25 6.82 -16.68
N THR A 238 -17.73 7.77 -17.44
CA THR A 238 -16.65 7.51 -18.39
C THR A 238 -15.32 7.34 -17.65
N LEU A 239 -14.54 6.30 -18.00
CA LEU A 239 -13.26 6.04 -17.35
C LEU A 239 -12.31 7.25 -17.47
N ALA A 240 -12.23 7.88 -18.64
CA ALA A 240 -11.42 9.09 -18.84
C ALA A 240 -11.85 10.23 -17.90
N GLY A 241 -13.17 10.51 -17.77
CA GLY A 241 -13.67 11.52 -16.86
C GLY A 241 -13.40 11.21 -15.39
N SER A 242 -13.46 9.92 -14.99
CA SER A 242 -13.06 9.50 -13.64
C SER A 242 -11.57 9.73 -13.39
N VAL A 243 -10.70 9.50 -14.37
CA VAL A 243 -9.26 9.80 -14.27
C VAL A 243 -9.01 11.31 -14.16
N VAL A 244 -9.78 12.15 -14.88
CA VAL A 244 -9.71 13.62 -14.75
C VAL A 244 -10.04 14.06 -13.33
N GLN A 245 -11.14 13.54 -12.75
CA GLN A 245 -11.50 13.86 -11.36
C GLN A 245 -10.46 13.37 -10.36
N HIS A 246 -9.97 12.14 -10.51
CA HIS A 246 -8.88 11.60 -9.70
C HIS A 246 -7.65 12.53 -9.73
N ALA A 247 -7.26 12.99 -10.93
CA ALA A 247 -6.15 13.91 -11.09
C ALA A 247 -6.40 15.25 -10.39
N ALA A 248 -7.60 15.82 -10.52
CA ALA A 248 -7.98 17.07 -9.86
C ALA A 248 -7.95 16.95 -8.33
N GLU A 249 -8.43 15.83 -7.77
CA GLU A 249 -8.37 15.56 -6.33
C GLU A 249 -6.93 15.43 -5.84
N CYS A 250 -6.08 14.69 -6.54
CA CYS A 250 -4.65 14.57 -6.20
C CYS A 250 -3.92 15.92 -6.30
N ILE A 251 -4.13 16.69 -7.38
CA ILE A 251 -3.51 18.02 -7.56
C ILE A 251 -3.90 18.94 -6.42
N SER A 252 -5.20 19.03 -6.10
CA SER A 252 -5.70 19.91 -5.04
C SER A 252 -5.13 19.54 -3.65
N GLY A 253 -4.99 18.24 -3.36
CA GLY A 253 -4.36 17.76 -2.14
C GLY A 253 -2.89 18.11 -2.05
N ILE A 254 -2.13 17.94 -3.14
CA ILE A 254 -0.72 18.33 -3.21
C ILE A 254 -0.57 19.84 -3.03
N VAL A 255 -1.47 20.64 -3.59
CA VAL A 255 -1.49 22.10 -3.38
C VAL A 255 -1.62 22.44 -1.89
N ILE A 256 -2.60 21.89 -1.19
CA ILE A 256 -2.77 22.09 0.27
C ILE A 256 -1.50 21.67 1.03
N HIS A 257 -0.99 20.49 0.72
CA HIS A 257 0.17 19.91 1.38
C HIS A 257 1.44 20.76 1.18
N GLN A 258 1.74 21.18 -0.06
CA GLN A 258 2.93 21.95 -0.38
C GLN A 258 2.83 23.43 0.08
N LEU A 259 1.63 23.97 0.23
CA LEU A 259 1.42 25.27 0.88
C LEU A 259 1.71 25.19 2.38
N ALA A 260 1.36 24.09 3.03
CA ALA A 260 1.63 23.89 4.46
C ALA A 260 3.14 23.75 4.74
N GLN A 261 3.86 23.00 3.90
CA GLN A 261 5.32 22.85 3.99
C GLN A 261 5.90 22.53 2.60
N PRO A 262 6.54 23.53 1.95
CA PRO A 262 7.20 23.31 0.66
C PRO A 262 8.28 22.22 0.74
N GLY A 263 8.26 21.30 -0.21
CA GLY A 263 9.22 20.20 -0.28
C GLY A 263 8.93 19.01 0.63
N ALA A 264 7.83 19.01 1.39
CA ALA A 264 7.42 17.86 2.18
C ALA A 264 7.07 16.66 1.25
N PRO A 265 7.43 15.41 1.65
CA PRO A 265 7.19 14.24 0.81
C PRO A 265 5.71 13.91 0.71
N VAL A 266 5.25 13.70 -0.52
CA VAL A 266 3.86 13.37 -0.84
C VAL A 266 3.81 12.35 -1.97
N VAL A 267 2.80 11.47 -1.94
CA VAL A 267 2.55 10.42 -2.93
C VAL A 267 1.24 10.72 -3.66
N TRP A 268 1.28 10.60 -4.98
CA TRP A 268 0.11 10.57 -5.85
C TRP A 268 -0.49 9.17 -5.80
N GLY A 269 -1.61 9.00 -5.15
CA GLY A 269 -2.22 7.70 -4.95
C GLY A 269 -3.71 7.69 -5.19
N GLY A 270 -4.27 6.51 -5.08
CA GLY A 270 -5.70 6.32 -5.23
C GLY A 270 -6.15 4.88 -5.17
N ALA A 271 -7.46 4.76 -5.15
CA ALA A 271 -8.22 3.53 -5.37
C ALA A 271 -9.48 3.87 -6.19
N PRO A 272 -9.33 4.54 -7.36
CA PRO A 272 -10.47 4.83 -8.21
C PRO A 272 -11.10 3.53 -8.69
N ALA A 273 -12.42 3.44 -8.70
CA ALA A 273 -13.09 2.19 -9.05
C ALA A 273 -14.36 2.44 -9.87
N ILE A 274 -14.89 1.37 -10.47
CA ILE A 274 -16.23 1.43 -11.05
C ILE A 274 -17.29 1.14 -9.97
N PHE A 275 -18.46 1.71 -10.15
CA PHE A 275 -19.65 1.33 -9.39
C PHE A 275 -20.51 0.40 -10.26
N ASP A 276 -20.63 -0.87 -9.86
CA ASP A 276 -21.51 -1.81 -10.55
C ASP A 276 -22.97 -1.55 -10.19
N MET A 277 -23.67 -0.85 -11.09
CA MET A 277 -25.08 -0.48 -10.90
C MET A 277 -26.04 -1.69 -10.80
N ARG A 278 -25.61 -2.90 -11.24
CA ARG A 278 -26.42 -4.12 -11.18
C ARG A 278 -26.44 -4.69 -9.76
N THR A 279 -25.32 -4.57 -9.04
CA THR A 279 -25.11 -5.17 -7.72
C THR A 279 -25.02 -4.16 -6.59
N GLY A 280 -24.81 -2.87 -6.91
CA GLY A 280 -24.58 -1.81 -5.93
C GLY A 280 -23.22 -1.96 -5.22
N LYS A 281 -22.25 -2.63 -5.84
CA LYS A 281 -20.92 -2.91 -5.29
C LYS A 281 -19.83 -2.13 -6.00
N THR A 282 -18.67 -2.05 -5.37
CA THR A 282 -17.45 -1.45 -5.91
C THR A 282 -16.44 -2.56 -6.13
N PRO A 283 -16.41 -3.20 -7.33
CA PRO A 283 -15.53 -4.32 -7.60
C PRO A 283 -14.08 -3.83 -7.79
N MET A 284 -13.19 -4.25 -6.89
CA MET A 284 -11.77 -3.92 -6.95
C MET A 284 -10.99 -4.83 -7.92
N GLY A 285 -11.49 -6.06 -8.12
CA GLY A 285 -10.94 -7.02 -9.09
C GLY A 285 -11.41 -6.81 -10.53
N ALA A 286 -12.38 -5.91 -10.78
CA ALA A 286 -12.84 -5.61 -12.13
C ALA A 286 -11.74 -4.98 -12.98
N ILE A 287 -11.64 -5.40 -14.25
CA ILE A 287 -10.58 -4.92 -15.13
C ILE A 287 -10.64 -3.40 -15.36
N GLU A 288 -11.83 -2.79 -15.36
CA GLU A 288 -12.01 -1.35 -15.49
C GLU A 288 -11.51 -0.60 -14.25
N THR A 289 -11.65 -1.17 -13.06
CA THR A 289 -11.04 -0.64 -11.83
C THR A 289 -9.51 -0.68 -11.92
N VAL A 290 -8.95 -1.80 -12.34
CA VAL A 290 -7.51 -1.91 -12.59
C VAL A 290 -7.05 -0.89 -13.64
N MET A 291 -7.81 -0.67 -14.72
CA MET A 291 -7.50 0.35 -15.73
C MET A 291 -7.50 1.77 -15.14
N LEU A 292 -8.41 2.09 -14.23
CA LEU A 292 -8.46 3.39 -13.55
C LEU A 292 -7.22 3.62 -12.67
N ASP A 293 -6.81 2.63 -11.90
CA ASP A 293 -5.58 2.68 -11.09
C ASP A 293 -4.32 2.88 -11.95
N LEU A 294 -4.21 2.12 -13.06
CA LEU A 294 -3.09 2.22 -13.99
C LEU A 294 -3.04 3.59 -14.68
N ALA A 295 -4.20 4.10 -15.14
CA ALA A 295 -4.29 5.40 -15.79
C ALA A 295 -3.99 6.55 -14.81
N GLY A 296 -4.57 6.51 -13.61
CA GLY A 296 -4.28 7.49 -12.54
C GLY A 296 -2.80 7.50 -12.16
N THR A 297 -2.20 6.32 -12.01
CA THR A 297 -0.74 6.18 -11.79
C THR A 297 0.06 6.78 -12.93
N GLN A 298 -0.33 6.52 -14.19
CA GLN A 298 0.39 7.03 -15.36
C GLN A 298 0.37 8.56 -15.41
N VAL A 299 -0.72 9.21 -14.99
CA VAL A 299 -0.80 10.67 -14.83
C VAL A 299 0.18 11.15 -13.75
N GLY A 300 0.21 10.52 -12.57
CA GLY A 300 1.17 10.86 -11.52
C GLY A 300 2.63 10.72 -11.96
N LYS A 301 2.95 9.65 -12.69
CA LYS A 301 4.29 9.44 -13.26
C LYS A 301 4.64 10.45 -14.35
N TYR A 302 3.69 10.86 -15.18
CA TYR A 302 3.91 11.91 -16.18
C TYR A 302 4.30 13.23 -15.51
N LEU A 303 3.77 13.51 -14.32
CA LEU A 303 4.18 14.64 -13.47
C LEU A 303 5.49 14.37 -12.70
N GLY A 304 6.06 13.17 -12.80
CA GLY A 304 7.30 12.75 -12.12
C GLY A 304 7.12 12.50 -10.62
N LEU A 305 5.91 12.28 -10.14
CA LEU A 305 5.59 12.09 -8.73
C LEU A 305 5.71 10.61 -8.30
N PRO A 306 6.01 10.33 -7.01
CA PRO A 306 5.82 9.02 -6.42
C PRO A 306 4.37 8.57 -6.51
N THR A 307 4.13 7.27 -6.70
CA THR A 307 2.80 6.74 -6.98
C THR A 307 2.41 5.56 -6.09
N HIS A 308 1.10 5.44 -5.84
CA HIS A 308 0.48 4.33 -5.12
C HIS A 308 -0.84 3.93 -5.79
N ALA A 309 -1.24 2.66 -5.65
CA ALA A 309 -2.56 2.16 -6.04
C ALA A 309 -2.98 0.93 -5.23
N TYR A 310 -4.29 0.71 -5.13
CA TYR A 310 -4.88 -0.47 -4.51
C TYR A 310 -5.16 -1.55 -5.57
N LEU A 311 -4.25 -2.52 -5.65
CA LEU A 311 -4.32 -3.68 -6.55
C LEU A 311 -4.02 -4.97 -5.76
N VAL A 312 -4.03 -6.12 -6.41
CA VAL A 312 -3.81 -7.45 -5.77
C VAL A 312 -4.92 -7.82 -4.78
N ALA A 313 -6.09 -7.21 -4.92
CA ALA A 313 -7.29 -7.56 -4.16
C ALA A 313 -8.25 -8.37 -5.01
N GLY A 314 -9.09 -9.19 -4.38
CA GLY A 314 -10.13 -9.96 -5.04
C GLY A 314 -11.53 -9.63 -4.52
N ASP A 315 -12.54 -9.74 -5.40
CA ASP A 315 -13.93 -9.43 -5.06
C ASP A 315 -14.70 -10.61 -4.46
N GLY A 316 -14.20 -11.83 -4.66
CA GLY A 316 -14.81 -13.03 -4.11
C GLY A 316 -14.76 -13.07 -2.59
N ARG A 317 -15.71 -13.84 -1.99
CA ARG A 317 -15.82 -14.02 -0.54
C ARG A 317 -15.06 -15.22 0.00
N ARG A 318 -14.41 -15.98 -0.90
CA ARG A 318 -13.63 -17.18 -0.59
C ARG A 318 -12.39 -17.17 -1.45
N ILE A 319 -11.36 -17.87 -1.00
CA ILE A 319 -10.17 -18.10 -1.81
C ILE A 319 -10.53 -19.15 -2.86
N ASP A 320 -10.65 -18.71 -4.10
CA ASP A 320 -10.95 -19.54 -5.27
C ASP A 320 -10.25 -19.02 -6.52
N ALA A 321 -10.51 -19.65 -7.66
CA ALA A 321 -9.88 -19.30 -8.93
C ALA A 321 -10.19 -17.85 -9.38
N GLN A 322 -11.37 -17.29 -9.04
CA GLN A 322 -11.72 -15.92 -9.39
C GLN A 322 -10.78 -14.95 -8.67
N VAL A 323 -10.70 -15.05 -7.35
CA VAL A 323 -9.94 -14.15 -6.49
C VAL A 323 -8.45 -14.14 -6.85
N GLU A 324 -7.89 -15.33 -7.11
CA GLU A 324 -6.48 -15.46 -7.46
C GLU A 324 -6.19 -14.96 -8.89
N MET A 325 -7.14 -15.11 -9.82
CA MET A 325 -7.03 -14.54 -11.17
C MET A 325 -7.02 -13.01 -11.11
N GLU A 326 -7.94 -12.40 -10.35
CA GLU A 326 -8.03 -10.95 -10.15
C GLU A 326 -6.73 -10.39 -9.53
N SER A 327 -6.23 -11.03 -8.48
CA SER A 327 -4.97 -10.66 -7.82
C SER A 327 -3.76 -10.82 -8.75
N GLY A 328 -3.65 -11.94 -9.45
CA GLY A 328 -2.51 -12.23 -10.33
C GLY A 328 -2.43 -11.26 -11.51
N ILE A 329 -3.57 -10.94 -12.16
CA ILE A 329 -3.63 -9.98 -13.26
C ILE A 329 -3.20 -8.59 -12.77
N SER A 330 -3.79 -8.12 -11.67
CA SER A 330 -3.53 -6.79 -11.15
C SER A 330 -2.10 -6.64 -10.58
N ALA A 331 -1.52 -7.68 -9.98
CA ALA A 331 -0.12 -7.69 -9.55
C ALA A 331 0.85 -7.47 -10.72
N VAL A 332 0.63 -8.20 -11.83
CA VAL A 332 1.49 -8.08 -13.02
C VAL A 332 1.32 -6.71 -13.68
N LEU A 333 0.10 -6.25 -13.89
CA LEU A 333 -0.18 -4.96 -14.53
C LEU A 333 0.35 -3.79 -13.69
N GLY A 334 0.12 -3.79 -12.38
CA GLY A 334 0.62 -2.77 -11.47
C GLY A 334 2.16 -2.71 -11.43
N ALA A 335 2.80 -3.88 -11.44
CA ALA A 335 4.25 -3.96 -11.53
C ALA A 335 4.78 -3.40 -12.86
N LEU A 336 4.15 -3.74 -13.99
CA LEU A 336 4.54 -3.24 -15.32
C LEU A 336 4.29 -1.73 -15.47
N ALA A 337 3.25 -1.18 -14.84
CA ALA A 337 3.00 0.26 -14.79
C ALA A 337 4.04 1.00 -13.91
N GLY A 338 4.82 0.27 -13.14
CA GLY A 338 5.86 0.84 -12.28
C GLY A 338 5.30 1.59 -11.08
N ILE A 339 4.17 1.18 -10.52
CA ILE A 339 3.58 1.76 -9.30
C ILE A 339 4.57 1.58 -8.14
N ASN A 340 4.85 2.66 -7.41
CA ASN A 340 5.89 2.58 -6.38
C ASN A 340 5.47 1.77 -5.15
N MET A 341 4.19 1.87 -4.74
CA MET A 341 3.60 1.02 -3.72
C MET A 341 2.26 0.48 -4.20
N ILE A 342 2.09 -0.82 -4.10
CA ILE A 342 0.87 -1.54 -4.48
C ILE A 342 0.32 -2.20 -3.22
N SER A 343 -0.81 -1.69 -2.73
CA SER A 343 -1.53 -2.17 -1.56
C SER A 343 -2.74 -2.99 -1.97
N GLY A 344 -3.15 -3.97 -1.14
CA GLY A 344 -4.34 -4.77 -1.38
C GLY A 344 -4.14 -6.28 -1.26
N ALA A 345 -2.89 -6.77 -1.21
CA ALA A 345 -2.62 -8.19 -1.04
C ALA A 345 -3.30 -8.75 0.22
N GLY A 346 -3.87 -9.95 0.09
CA GLY A 346 -4.62 -10.62 1.14
C GLY A 346 -6.09 -10.22 1.27
N MET A 347 -6.54 -9.18 0.55
CA MET A 347 -7.91 -8.65 0.66
C MET A 347 -8.93 -9.39 -0.22
N LEU A 348 -10.14 -9.51 0.31
CA LEU A 348 -11.31 -10.21 -0.24
C LEU A 348 -12.59 -9.36 -0.05
N ASP A 349 -13.71 -9.81 -0.65
CA ASP A 349 -15.07 -9.27 -0.43
C ASP A 349 -15.11 -7.74 -0.55
N PHE A 350 -14.62 -7.23 -1.68
CA PHE A 350 -14.60 -5.78 -1.97
C PHE A 350 -13.87 -4.96 -0.90
N LEU A 351 -12.70 -5.41 -0.45
CA LEU A 351 -11.86 -4.87 0.62
C LEU A 351 -12.45 -4.99 2.05
N ALA A 352 -13.54 -5.72 2.25
CA ALA A 352 -14.16 -5.85 3.56
C ALA A 352 -13.55 -6.97 4.43
N CYS A 353 -12.81 -7.89 3.82
CA CYS A 353 -12.26 -9.07 4.48
C CYS A 353 -10.79 -9.28 4.12
N HIS A 354 -10.01 -9.81 5.04
CA HIS A 354 -8.61 -10.21 4.81
C HIS A 354 -8.44 -11.72 5.02
N SER A 355 -7.42 -12.34 4.39
CA SER A 355 -6.98 -13.71 4.69
C SER A 355 -5.47 -13.80 4.71
N ILE A 356 -4.94 -14.48 5.74
CA ILE A 356 -3.50 -14.74 5.87
C ILE A 356 -3.05 -15.78 4.84
N GLU A 357 -3.90 -16.76 4.53
CA GLU A 357 -3.62 -17.76 3.48
C GLU A 357 -3.55 -17.09 2.09
N LYS A 358 -4.53 -16.20 1.79
CA LYS A 358 -4.49 -15.42 0.55
C LYS A 358 -3.23 -14.55 0.49
N LEU A 359 -2.85 -13.90 1.58
CA LEU A 359 -1.61 -13.11 1.62
C LEU A 359 -0.39 -13.93 1.20
N VAL A 360 -0.31 -15.19 1.60
CA VAL A 360 0.78 -16.10 1.20
C VAL A 360 0.68 -16.51 -0.26
N ILE A 361 -0.53 -16.72 -0.80
CA ILE A 361 -0.74 -17.02 -2.22
C ILE A 361 -0.41 -15.79 -3.07
N ASP A 362 -0.88 -14.62 -2.69
CA ASP A 362 -0.57 -13.36 -3.38
C ASP A 362 0.94 -13.07 -3.42
N ALA A 363 1.69 -13.47 -2.38
CA ALA A 363 3.14 -13.36 -2.38
C ALA A 363 3.81 -14.13 -3.53
N GLU A 364 3.24 -15.25 -3.98
CA GLU A 364 3.72 -16.00 -5.16
C GLU A 364 3.40 -15.27 -6.47
N ALA A 365 2.22 -14.66 -6.57
CA ALA A 365 1.87 -13.82 -7.72
C ALA A 365 2.79 -12.59 -7.82
N ILE A 366 3.05 -11.94 -6.68
CA ILE A 366 3.96 -10.79 -6.57
C ILE A 366 5.40 -11.20 -6.94
N ALA A 367 5.89 -12.35 -6.46
CA ALA A 367 7.21 -12.85 -6.81
C ALA A 367 7.34 -13.11 -8.31
N SER A 368 6.28 -13.62 -8.94
CA SER A 368 6.23 -13.81 -10.39
C SER A 368 6.25 -12.48 -11.14
N ALA A 369 5.51 -11.47 -10.68
CA ALA A 369 5.52 -10.11 -11.24
C ALA A 369 6.91 -9.45 -11.08
N GLN A 370 7.54 -9.58 -9.91
CA GLN A 370 8.90 -9.08 -9.67
C GLN A 370 9.92 -9.76 -10.60
N ARG A 371 9.82 -11.08 -10.80
CA ARG A 371 10.68 -11.80 -11.75
C ARG A 371 10.48 -11.32 -13.18
N LEU A 372 9.23 -11.02 -13.59
CA LEU A 372 8.95 -10.46 -14.90
C LEU A 372 9.64 -9.10 -15.12
N LEU A 373 9.68 -8.25 -14.09
CA LEU A 373 10.34 -6.95 -14.14
C LEU A 373 11.85 -7.04 -14.35
N GLU A 374 12.50 -8.12 -13.96
CA GLU A 374 13.92 -8.35 -14.25
C GLU A 374 14.19 -8.51 -15.76
N GLY A 375 13.17 -8.93 -16.52
CA GLY A 375 13.27 -9.17 -17.95
C GLY A 375 14.17 -10.34 -18.31
N ILE A 376 14.53 -10.41 -19.59
CA ILE A 376 15.47 -11.39 -20.12
C ILE A 376 16.84 -10.74 -20.23
N GLN A 377 17.81 -11.29 -19.49
CA GLN A 377 19.16 -10.73 -19.39
C GLN A 377 20.17 -11.55 -20.20
N PRO A 378 21.08 -10.93 -20.97
CA PRO A 378 22.21 -11.64 -21.54
C PRO A 378 23.13 -12.11 -20.40
N ARG A 379 23.53 -13.41 -20.41
CA ARG A 379 24.41 -14.00 -19.39
C ARG A 379 25.84 -14.20 -19.87
N SER A 380 26.06 -14.08 -21.18
CA SER A 380 27.36 -14.20 -21.83
C SER A 380 27.38 -13.37 -23.10
N GLU A 381 28.54 -13.20 -23.70
CA GLU A 381 28.70 -12.52 -24.99
C GLU A 381 27.98 -13.28 -26.11
N SER A 382 28.15 -14.59 -26.15
CA SER A 382 27.36 -15.47 -27.01
C SER A 382 26.06 -15.87 -26.34
N LEU A 383 24.91 -15.53 -26.93
CA LEU A 383 23.60 -15.87 -26.35
C LEU A 383 23.30 -17.39 -26.39
N ALA A 384 23.73 -18.07 -27.46
CA ALA A 384 23.44 -19.50 -27.66
C ALA A 384 24.52 -20.25 -28.43
N LEU A 385 25.30 -19.58 -29.30
CA LEU A 385 26.20 -20.24 -30.27
C LEU A 385 27.25 -21.12 -29.58
N ASP A 386 27.83 -20.67 -28.47
CA ASP A 386 28.84 -21.44 -27.73
C ASP A 386 28.29 -22.71 -27.10
N MET A 387 27.03 -22.69 -26.66
CA MET A 387 26.33 -23.86 -26.14
C MET A 387 26.01 -24.86 -27.25
N PHE A 388 25.56 -24.37 -28.40
CA PHE A 388 25.34 -25.22 -29.58
C PHE A 388 26.63 -25.79 -30.16
N ALA A 389 27.72 -25.04 -30.14
CA ALA A 389 29.04 -25.53 -30.51
C ALA A 389 29.49 -26.75 -29.65
N GLN A 390 29.11 -26.78 -28.37
CA GLN A 390 29.42 -27.87 -27.46
C GLN A 390 28.51 -29.09 -27.61
N THR A 391 27.22 -28.88 -27.91
CA THR A 391 26.22 -29.96 -27.95
C THR A 391 25.86 -30.39 -29.36
N GLY A 392 26.11 -29.55 -30.35
CA GLY A 392 25.60 -29.74 -31.71
C GLY A 392 24.07 -29.77 -31.71
N LEU A 393 23.49 -30.61 -32.56
CA LEU A 393 22.04 -30.82 -32.64
C LEU A 393 21.53 -31.89 -31.64
N ARG A 394 22.35 -32.31 -30.69
CA ARG A 394 21.94 -33.24 -29.63
C ARG A 394 21.27 -32.44 -28.52
N ALA A 395 20.11 -32.85 -28.05
CA ALA A 395 19.37 -32.20 -26.99
C ALA A 395 19.99 -32.51 -25.59
N ASP A 396 21.27 -32.16 -25.39
CA ASP A 396 22.03 -32.54 -24.18
C ASP A 396 22.57 -31.31 -23.41
N PHE A 397 21.76 -30.25 -23.37
CA PHE A 397 22.10 -29.03 -22.63
C PHE A 397 22.20 -29.24 -21.11
N LEU A 398 21.59 -30.29 -20.55
CA LEU A 398 21.66 -30.63 -19.13
C LEU A 398 23.11 -30.90 -18.66
N ARG A 399 24.00 -31.36 -19.54
CA ARG A 399 25.41 -31.62 -19.22
C ARG A 399 26.28 -30.37 -19.19
N LEU A 400 25.82 -29.29 -19.80
CA LEU A 400 26.61 -28.05 -19.86
C LEU A 400 26.84 -27.47 -18.46
N LYS A 401 28.04 -26.93 -18.26
CA LYS A 401 28.38 -26.17 -17.05
C LYS A 401 27.43 -24.97 -16.89
N ASP A 402 27.12 -24.29 -17.99
CA ASP A 402 26.25 -23.11 -18.01
C ASP A 402 24.85 -23.42 -17.50
N THR A 403 24.27 -24.56 -17.92
CA THR A 403 22.98 -25.00 -17.38
C THR A 403 23.02 -25.12 -15.86
N ARG A 404 24.06 -25.78 -15.33
CA ARG A 404 24.20 -26.00 -13.87
C ARG A 404 24.47 -24.73 -13.07
N THR A 405 25.11 -23.73 -13.68
CA THR A 405 25.46 -22.47 -13.00
C THR A 405 24.39 -21.40 -13.14
N LEU A 406 23.63 -21.42 -14.25
CA LEU A 406 22.69 -20.36 -14.59
C LEU A 406 21.22 -20.69 -14.30
N PHE A 407 20.81 -21.96 -14.22
CA PHE A 407 19.40 -22.32 -14.07
C PHE A 407 18.71 -21.62 -12.89
N ARG A 408 19.41 -21.48 -11.75
CA ARG A 408 18.88 -20.78 -10.57
C ARG A 408 18.77 -19.26 -10.74
N LYS A 409 19.49 -18.68 -11.71
CA LYS A 409 19.40 -17.26 -12.04
C LYS A 409 18.36 -16.96 -13.13
N GLU A 410 18.07 -17.97 -13.95
CA GLU A 410 17.13 -17.85 -15.06
C GLU A 410 15.70 -18.24 -14.66
N GLN A 411 15.57 -19.19 -13.74
CA GLN A 411 14.27 -19.68 -13.31
C GLN A 411 13.87 -19.10 -11.97
N HIS A 412 12.61 -18.68 -11.85
CA HIS A 412 11.98 -18.39 -10.57
C HIS A 412 11.59 -19.70 -9.88
N PHE A 413 12.00 -19.85 -8.63
CA PHE A 413 11.65 -20.99 -7.78
C PHE A 413 10.61 -20.53 -6.76
N PRO A 414 9.34 -20.85 -6.97
CA PRO A 414 8.28 -20.50 -6.02
C PRO A 414 8.44 -21.32 -4.72
N SER A 415 7.74 -20.91 -3.67
CA SER A 415 7.62 -21.71 -2.45
C SER A 415 6.76 -22.97 -2.68
N ALA A 416 6.64 -23.82 -1.63
CA ALA A 416 5.80 -25.00 -1.67
C ALA A 416 4.30 -24.71 -1.87
N VAL A 417 3.87 -23.45 -1.82
CA VAL A 417 2.49 -23.03 -2.13
C VAL A 417 2.16 -23.33 -3.60
N VAL A 418 3.12 -23.16 -4.51
CA VAL A 418 2.96 -23.47 -5.94
C VAL A 418 3.43 -24.90 -6.20
N ASP A 419 2.50 -25.77 -6.59
CA ASP A 419 2.84 -27.13 -7.02
C ASP A 419 3.45 -27.13 -8.42
N ARG A 420 4.69 -27.59 -8.54
CA ARG A 420 5.38 -27.84 -9.82
C ARG A 420 5.64 -29.31 -10.06
N GLY A 421 4.77 -30.18 -9.54
CA GLY A 421 4.83 -31.61 -9.84
C GLY A 421 6.01 -32.31 -9.16
N LEU A 422 6.26 -32.06 -7.89
CA LEU A 422 7.12 -32.93 -7.09
C LEU A 422 6.49 -34.31 -7.09
N ALA A 423 7.10 -35.21 -7.87
CA ALA A 423 6.57 -36.48 -8.32
C ALA A 423 5.91 -37.32 -7.20
N GLY A 424 4.77 -37.89 -7.48
CA GLY A 424 4.35 -39.19 -6.96
C GLY A 424 3.35 -39.18 -5.82
N THR A 425 2.52 -38.14 -5.65
CA THR A 425 1.44 -38.22 -4.67
C THR A 425 0.09 -38.01 -5.34
N ASP A 426 -0.57 -39.13 -5.63
CA ASP A 426 -2.04 -39.14 -5.72
C ASP A 426 -2.58 -38.56 -4.40
N GLY A 427 -3.25 -37.38 -4.46
CA GLY A 427 -3.76 -36.69 -3.29
C GLY A 427 -2.92 -35.51 -2.80
N SER A 428 -2.16 -34.84 -3.67
CA SER A 428 -1.51 -33.55 -3.33
C SER A 428 -2.54 -32.56 -2.74
N PRO A 429 -2.21 -31.90 -1.61
CA PRO A 429 -3.08 -30.89 -1.03
C PRO A 429 -3.37 -29.77 -2.05
N ASP A 430 -4.55 -29.17 -1.99
CA ASP A 430 -4.88 -28.01 -2.82
C ASP A 430 -4.04 -26.77 -2.42
N VAL A 431 -4.14 -25.69 -3.20
CA VAL A 431 -3.34 -24.47 -2.96
C VAL A 431 -3.66 -23.86 -1.60
N LEU A 432 -4.89 -23.91 -1.15
CA LEU A 432 -5.31 -23.37 0.15
C LEU A 432 -4.69 -24.15 1.31
N GLU A 433 -4.65 -25.47 1.20
CA GLU A 433 -4.04 -26.32 2.23
C GLU A 433 -2.51 -26.11 2.27
N ARG A 434 -1.85 -26.00 1.11
CA ARG A 434 -0.42 -25.64 1.05
C ARG A 434 -0.14 -24.26 1.63
N ALA A 435 -1.04 -23.29 1.39
CA ALA A 435 -0.92 -21.95 1.98
C ALA A 435 -1.07 -21.98 3.51
N ARG A 436 -2.01 -22.77 4.05
CA ARG A 436 -2.14 -22.99 5.52
C ARG A 436 -0.87 -23.57 6.13
N GLN A 437 -0.31 -24.61 5.52
CA GLN A 437 0.96 -25.19 5.96
C GLN A 437 2.06 -24.14 5.96
N ARG A 438 2.13 -23.32 4.90
CA ARG A 438 3.12 -22.26 4.78
C ARG A 438 2.94 -21.17 5.84
N VAL A 439 1.71 -20.78 6.17
CA VAL A 439 1.42 -19.85 7.28
C VAL A 439 1.97 -20.38 8.61
N GLU A 440 1.71 -21.65 8.94
CA GLU A 440 2.20 -22.24 10.19
C GLU A 440 3.74 -22.37 10.22
N GLU A 441 4.37 -22.68 9.09
CA GLU A 441 5.84 -22.68 8.97
C GLU A 441 6.43 -21.29 9.24
N LEU A 442 5.85 -20.24 8.63
CA LEU A 442 6.31 -18.87 8.81
C LEU A 442 6.14 -18.40 10.24
N LEU A 443 4.98 -18.69 10.86
CA LEU A 443 4.72 -18.35 12.26
C LEU A 443 5.67 -19.09 13.24
N SER A 444 5.96 -20.37 12.98
CA SER A 444 6.87 -21.15 13.82
C SER A 444 8.32 -20.69 13.71
N ALA A 445 8.71 -20.13 12.57
CA ALA A 445 10.06 -19.63 12.32
C ALA A 445 10.20 -18.12 12.62
N TYR A 446 9.10 -17.44 12.97
CA TYR A 446 9.12 -16.00 13.22
C TYR A 446 9.88 -15.67 14.51
N GLU A 447 10.79 -14.71 14.42
CA GLU A 447 11.48 -14.09 15.54
C GLU A 447 11.23 -12.57 15.52
N ARG A 448 10.75 -12.03 16.65
CA ARG A 448 10.48 -10.59 16.77
C ARG A 448 11.78 -9.78 16.64
N HIS A 449 11.79 -8.80 15.76
CA HIS A 449 12.89 -7.84 15.67
C HIS A 449 13.03 -7.04 16.97
N ALA A 450 14.20 -7.09 17.57
CA ALA A 450 14.48 -6.38 18.80
C ALA A 450 14.31 -4.85 18.60
N LEU A 451 13.69 -4.21 19.58
CA LEU A 451 13.71 -2.76 19.78
C LEU A 451 14.86 -2.41 20.73
N PRO A 452 15.50 -1.24 20.59
CA PRO A 452 16.33 -0.69 21.66
C PRO A 452 15.52 -0.60 22.95
N ALA A 453 16.14 -0.97 24.08
CA ALA A 453 15.43 -1.12 25.36
C ALA A 453 14.74 0.15 25.84
N ASP A 454 15.34 1.31 25.57
CA ASP A 454 14.76 2.63 25.85
C ASP A 454 13.47 2.86 25.06
N ARG A 455 13.48 2.60 23.76
CA ARG A 455 12.30 2.74 22.90
C ARG A 455 11.21 1.73 23.23
N GLU A 456 11.59 0.49 23.53
CA GLU A 456 10.64 -0.53 23.97
C GLU A 456 9.92 -0.10 25.25
N HIS A 457 10.66 0.45 26.21
CA HIS A 457 10.09 1.00 27.46
C HIS A 457 9.17 2.21 27.19
N GLU A 458 9.57 3.12 26.30
CA GLU A 458 8.74 4.28 25.93
C GLU A 458 7.47 3.86 25.23
N MET A 459 7.52 2.89 24.32
CA MET A 459 6.33 2.32 23.64
C MET A 459 5.38 1.66 24.64
N ILE A 460 5.89 0.93 25.63
CA ILE A 460 5.08 0.34 26.70
C ILE A 460 4.40 1.46 27.52
N THR A 461 5.17 2.47 27.93
CA THR A 461 4.67 3.62 28.70
C THR A 461 3.59 4.38 27.91
N PHE A 462 3.81 4.62 26.63
CA PHE A 462 2.81 5.21 25.72
C PHE A 462 1.53 4.38 25.70
N ALA A 463 1.64 3.08 25.47
CA ALA A 463 0.50 2.17 25.35
C ALA A 463 -0.32 2.12 26.66
N GLN A 464 0.35 2.08 27.82
CA GLN A 464 -0.30 2.12 29.14
C GLN A 464 -1.00 3.46 29.39
N ARG A 465 -0.37 4.58 29.01
CA ARG A 465 -0.96 5.91 29.13
C ARG A 465 -2.23 6.04 28.30
N GLU A 466 -2.17 5.67 27.02
CA GLU A 466 -3.32 5.78 26.11
C GLU A 466 -4.40 4.75 26.43
N GLY A 467 -4.04 3.52 26.78
CA GLY A 467 -4.97 2.50 27.23
C GLY A 467 -5.73 2.91 28.50
N LYS A 468 -5.04 3.51 29.48
CA LYS A 468 -5.66 4.02 30.70
C LYS A 468 -6.64 5.16 30.44
N LYS A 469 -6.33 6.06 29.48
CA LYS A 469 -7.29 7.11 29.06
C LYS A 469 -8.58 6.53 28.50
N ALA A 470 -8.49 5.37 27.82
CA ALA A 470 -9.62 4.63 27.28
C ALA A 470 -10.29 3.67 28.29
N GLY A 471 -9.87 3.66 29.55
CA GLY A 471 -10.42 2.82 30.61
C GLY A 471 -10.05 1.34 30.52
N LEU A 472 -8.96 1.00 29.85
CA LEU A 472 -8.49 -0.38 29.71
C LEU A 472 -7.49 -0.74 30.81
N GLU A 473 -7.65 -1.94 31.39
CA GLU A 473 -6.73 -2.52 32.38
C GLU A 473 -5.56 -3.27 31.72
N GLY A 474 -5.68 -3.63 30.43
CA GLY A 474 -4.67 -4.30 29.63
C GLY A 474 -4.94 -4.16 28.15
N LEU A 475 -3.93 -4.48 27.33
CA LEU A 475 -4.02 -4.40 25.86
C LEU A 475 -3.84 -5.80 25.26
N PRO A 476 -4.85 -6.37 24.56
CA PRO A 476 -4.74 -7.68 23.95
C PRO A 476 -3.60 -7.74 22.91
N GLY A 477 -3.00 -8.91 22.71
CA GLY A 477 -1.97 -9.13 21.68
C GLY A 477 -0.52 -8.74 22.05
N ILE A 478 -0.28 -8.09 23.17
CA ILE A 478 1.09 -7.81 23.66
C ILE A 478 1.26 -8.32 25.09
N ARG A 479 1.80 -9.53 25.24
CA ARG A 479 1.99 -10.18 26.57
C ARG A 479 2.74 -9.33 27.59
N ALA A 480 3.69 -8.51 27.17
CA ALA A 480 4.44 -7.62 28.05
C ALA A 480 3.55 -6.53 28.73
N LEU A 481 2.37 -6.25 28.14
CA LEU A 481 1.40 -5.29 28.69
C LEU A 481 0.33 -5.98 29.55
N GLU A 482 0.12 -7.29 29.39
CA GLU A 482 -0.82 -8.10 30.16
C GLU A 482 -0.30 -8.38 31.60
N TYR A 483 1.04 -8.40 31.80
CA TYR A 483 1.67 -8.75 33.09
C TYR A 483 1.97 -7.55 34.00
N ALA A 484 1.70 -6.32 33.59
CA ALA A 484 1.97 -5.15 34.40
C ALA A 484 0.93 -4.96 35.55
N GLY A 485 -0.19 -5.70 35.57
CA GLY A 485 -1.22 -5.70 36.59
C GLY A 485 -0.98 -6.65 37.78
N ASP A 486 -0.12 -7.65 37.66
CA ASP A 486 0.06 -8.72 38.65
C ASP A 486 1.34 -8.57 39.51
N ARG A 487 1.97 -7.41 39.54
CA ARG A 487 3.11 -7.12 40.39
C ARG A 487 2.86 -5.91 41.31
N THR A 488 1.85 -6.02 42.15
CA THR A 488 1.75 -5.22 43.37
C THR A 488 1.56 -6.14 44.55
#